data_be82cbfe9bf285c3a92e10ce9ddf9224
#
_entry.id   be82cbfe9bf285c3a92e10ce9ddf9224
#
_cell.length_a   1.000
_cell.length_b   1.000
_cell.length_c   1.000
_cell.angle_alpha   90.00
_cell.angle_beta   90.00
_cell.angle_gamma   90.00
#
_symmetry.space_group_name_H-M   'P 1'
#
loop_
_entity.id
_entity.type
_entity.pdbx_description
1 polymer ?
#
loop_
_entity_poly.entity_id
_entity_poly.type
_entity_poly.pdbx_seq_one_letter_code
_entity_poly.pdbx_strand_id
1 'polypeptide(L)'
;MIELHELTKRYGKTLAVDRLSFRVPQGVVTGFLGPNGAGKSTTMRMILDLDRPTAGRVTIDGKHYGQLSEPLKYIGALLEAKAVHPGRTARDHLLWLAQSNRIPARRVDEVLALVGLTPVARKRARGFSLGMGQRLGIASALLGDPEIVMFDEPVNGLDPEGILWIRNLMKRLAAEGRTVLVSSHLMSEMAVTADHLVVIGRGRLLADLPMPEFIRRNSRSAVRLRSPEPERLLDALAEAGLRHEPGPDGSYEVVDGDIARLGGLFAANGVVLHELSLQQASLEEAFLRMTADSVEYHAGDGPGRDAAGAPTAWGAGWKADGTRKTTTTALQEEN
;
A
#
# COMPACT_ATOMS: atom_id res chain seq x y z
N MET A 1 21.86 3.37 -1.15
CA MET A 1 21.22 2.65 -0.04
C MET A 1 20.65 3.65 0.97
N ILE A 2 19.45 3.41 1.52
CA ILE A 2 18.85 4.23 2.60
C ILE A 2 18.93 3.43 3.90
N GLU A 3 19.34 4.06 4.99
CA GLU A 3 19.40 3.44 6.32
C GLU A 3 18.72 4.34 7.36
N LEU A 4 17.83 3.74 8.13
CA LEU A 4 17.14 4.37 9.25
C LEU A 4 17.65 3.77 10.55
N HIS A 5 17.94 4.64 11.54
CA HIS A 5 18.44 4.23 12.85
C HIS A 5 17.59 4.87 13.95
N GLU A 6 16.80 4.05 14.66
CA GLU A 6 15.94 4.45 15.78
C GLU A 6 15.09 5.69 15.47
N LEU A 7 14.63 5.80 14.19
CA LEU A 7 13.96 6.98 13.68
C LEU A 7 12.64 7.19 14.42
N THR A 8 12.48 8.37 15.03
CA THR A 8 11.31 8.70 15.83
C THR A 8 10.74 10.05 15.43
N LYS A 9 9.43 10.13 15.27
CA LYS A 9 8.71 11.39 15.00
C LYS A 9 7.49 11.52 15.90
N ARG A 10 7.45 12.67 16.59
CA ARG A 10 6.32 13.06 17.42
C ARG A 10 5.75 14.39 16.96
N TYR A 11 4.46 14.47 16.77
CA TYR A 11 3.70 15.70 16.51
C TYR A 11 2.85 16.00 17.75
N GLY A 12 3.29 16.93 18.58
CA GLY A 12 2.64 17.21 19.85
C GLY A 12 2.55 15.93 20.72
N LYS A 13 1.34 15.46 21.00
CA LYS A 13 1.10 14.23 21.76
C LYS A 13 1.14 12.96 20.92
N THR A 14 1.00 13.05 19.60
CA THR A 14 0.93 11.89 18.70
C THR A 14 2.32 11.40 18.32
N LEU A 15 2.59 10.13 18.57
CA LEU A 15 3.81 9.43 18.16
C LEU A 15 3.54 8.78 16.79
N ALA A 16 4.00 9.44 15.73
CA ALA A 16 3.74 9.00 14.34
C ALA A 16 4.73 7.93 13.86
N VAL A 17 5.98 7.96 14.36
CA VAL A 17 7.03 6.97 14.08
C VAL A 17 7.79 6.72 15.39
N ASP A 18 8.00 5.45 15.76
CA ASP A 18 8.58 5.03 17.03
C ASP A 18 9.77 4.08 16.82
N ARG A 19 11.00 4.62 16.94
CA ARG A 19 12.28 3.91 16.87
C ARG A 19 12.41 2.98 15.67
N LEU A 20 11.99 3.47 14.51
CA LEU A 20 11.99 2.69 13.28
C LEU A 20 13.41 2.52 12.75
N SER A 21 13.86 1.28 12.60
CA SER A 21 15.18 0.92 12.07
C SER A 21 15.02 -0.12 10.97
N PHE A 22 15.45 0.20 9.76
CA PHE A 22 15.53 -0.74 8.63
C PHE A 22 16.46 -0.17 7.56
N ARG A 23 16.75 -1.01 6.55
CA ARG A 23 17.55 -0.64 5.39
C ARG A 23 16.78 -0.88 4.11
N VAL A 24 17.02 0.00 3.12
CA VAL A 24 16.50 -0.19 1.75
C VAL A 24 17.69 -0.59 0.88
N PRO A 25 17.80 -1.86 0.50
CA PRO A 25 18.92 -2.37 -0.29
C PRO A 25 18.87 -1.86 -1.74
N GLN A 26 20.03 -1.84 -2.38
CA GLN A 26 20.18 -1.48 -3.78
C GLN A 26 19.83 -2.66 -4.70
N GLY A 27 19.34 -2.37 -5.91
CA GLY A 27 19.08 -3.38 -6.94
C GLY A 27 17.80 -4.19 -6.75
N VAL A 28 16.95 -3.81 -5.79
CA VAL A 28 15.67 -4.47 -5.51
C VAL A 28 14.55 -3.45 -5.31
N VAL A 29 13.33 -3.89 -5.52
CA VAL A 29 12.14 -3.12 -5.16
C VAL A 29 11.77 -3.45 -3.71
N THR A 30 11.89 -2.46 -2.82
CA THR A 30 11.45 -2.58 -1.43
C THR A 30 10.05 -2.01 -1.27
N GLY A 31 9.10 -2.87 -0.92
CA GLY A 31 7.74 -2.49 -0.55
C GLY A 31 7.67 -2.03 0.90
N PHE A 32 7.22 -0.80 1.13
CA PHE A 32 7.00 -0.22 2.44
C PHE A 32 5.50 -0.22 2.76
N LEU A 33 5.07 -1.25 3.47
CA LEU A 33 3.68 -1.60 3.65
C LEU A 33 3.17 -1.24 5.04
N GLY A 34 1.92 -0.83 5.13
CA GLY A 34 1.24 -0.53 6.39
C GLY A 34 -0.13 0.10 6.17
N PRO A 35 -1.05 0.00 7.13
CA PRO A 35 -2.35 0.66 7.04
C PRO A 35 -2.22 2.19 6.94
N ASN A 36 -3.33 2.86 6.63
CA ASN A 36 -3.39 4.31 6.68
C ASN A 36 -3.11 4.78 8.13
N GLY A 37 -2.32 5.86 8.29
CA GLY A 37 -1.89 6.33 9.61
C GLY A 37 -0.69 5.57 10.22
N ALA A 38 -0.18 4.49 9.59
CA ALA A 38 0.94 3.72 10.13
C ALA A 38 2.28 4.47 10.17
N GLY A 39 2.40 5.65 9.55
CA GLY A 39 3.62 6.45 9.54
C GLY A 39 4.44 6.38 8.25
N LYS A 40 3.93 5.76 7.17
CA LYS A 40 4.65 5.61 5.88
C LYS A 40 5.11 6.95 5.31
N SER A 41 4.16 7.83 4.98
CA SER A 41 4.47 9.16 4.39
C SER A 41 5.33 10.01 5.32
N THR A 42 5.10 9.95 6.65
CA THR A 42 5.94 10.64 7.64
C THR A 42 7.38 10.15 7.57
N THR A 43 7.59 8.84 7.48
CA THR A 43 8.93 8.25 7.34
C THR A 43 9.59 8.69 6.04
N MET A 44 8.88 8.63 4.91
CA MET A 44 9.41 9.07 3.62
C MET A 44 9.75 10.57 3.61
N ARG A 45 8.96 11.41 4.26
CA ARG A 45 9.25 12.84 4.44
C ARG A 45 10.51 13.08 5.27
N MET A 46 10.75 12.27 6.32
CA MET A 46 11.98 12.35 7.11
C MET A 46 13.22 11.88 6.33
N ILE A 47 13.08 10.89 5.44
CA ILE A 47 14.19 10.46 4.55
C ILE A 47 14.66 11.63 3.67
N LEU A 48 13.72 12.47 3.20
CA LEU A 48 13.98 13.62 2.35
C LEU A 48 14.25 14.93 3.12
N ASP A 49 14.41 14.86 4.44
CA ASP A 49 14.62 16.02 5.32
C ASP A 49 13.51 17.10 5.24
N LEU A 50 12.31 16.70 4.74
CA LEU A 50 11.13 17.56 4.72
C LEU A 50 10.49 17.68 6.10
N ASP A 51 10.66 16.65 6.93
CA ASP A 51 10.27 16.63 8.33
C ASP A 51 11.47 16.23 9.18
N ARG A 52 11.83 17.09 10.15
CA ARG A 52 12.93 16.80 11.05
C ARG A 52 12.54 15.72 12.05
N PRO A 53 13.33 14.64 12.21
CA PRO A 53 13.12 13.63 13.24
C PRO A 53 13.12 14.23 14.66
N THR A 54 12.33 13.66 15.56
CA THR A 54 12.39 13.98 17.00
C THR A 54 13.60 13.30 17.66
N ALA A 55 13.93 12.09 17.20
CA ALA A 55 15.11 11.32 17.60
C ALA A 55 15.50 10.35 16.48
N GLY A 56 16.71 9.79 16.58
CA GLY A 56 17.25 8.91 15.54
C GLY A 56 17.77 9.68 14.34
N ARG A 57 18.12 8.95 13.28
CA ARG A 57 18.69 9.55 12.06
C ARG A 57 18.36 8.72 10.82
N VAL A 58 18.46 9.36 9.67
CA VAL A 58 18.44 8.73 8.35
C VAL A 58 19.73 9.06 7.63
N THR A 59 20.27 8.09 6.92
CA THR A 59 21.41 8.28 6.02
C THR A 59 21.11 7.75 4.63
N ILE A 60 21.63 8.44 3.62
CA ILE A 60 21.60 8.06 2.20
C ILE A 60 23.05 7.87 1.80
N ASP A 61 23.46 6.62 1.56
CA ASP A 61 24.87 6.25 1.33
C ASP A 61 25.81 6.84 2.38
N GLY A 62 25.41 6.75 3.67
CA GLY A 62 26.16 7.25 4.83
C GLY A 62 26.07 8.75 5.04
N LYS A 63 25.43 9.53 4.18
CA LYS A 63 25.28 10.99 4.28
C LYS A 63 23.86 11.38 4.70
N HIS A 64 23.72 12.49 5.42
CA HIS A 64 22.43 13.11 5.64
C HIS A 64 21.94 13.79 4.36
N TYR A 65 20.61 13.80 4.09
CA TYR A 65 20.05 14.40 2.87
C TYR A 65 20.53 15.84 2.63
N GLY A 66 20.55 16.69 3.66
CA GLY A 66 21.03 18.08 3.58
C GLY A 66 22.52 18.24 3.23
N GLN A 67 23.30 17.16 3.23
CA GLN A 67 24.72 17.15 2.81
C GLN A 67 24.91 16.81 1.32
N LEU A 68 23.82 16.46 0.61
CA LEU A 68 23.86 16.14 -0.80
C LEU A 68 23.96 17.43 -1.62
N SER A 69 24.98 17.57 -2.45
CA SER A 69 25.20 18.78 -3.28
C SER A 69 24.19 18.91 -4.42
N GLU A 70 23.73 17.78 -4.98
CA GLU A 70 22.78 17.71 -6.09
C GLU A 70 21.71 16.64 -5.78
N PRO A 71 20.82 16.90 -4.80
CA PRO A 71 19.96 15.85 -4.23
C PRO A 71 19.09 15.13 -5.27
N LEU A 72 18.61 15.82 -6.32
CA LEU A 72 17.81 15.18 -7.38
C LEU A 72 18.57 14.17 -8.25
N LYS A 73 19.90 14.16 -8.23
CA LYS A 73 20.70 13.11 -8.88
C LYS A 73 20.90 11.88 -7.99
N TYR A 74 20.74 12.04 -6.67
CA TYR A 74 20.86 10.95 -5.72
C TYR A 74 19.51 10.30 -5.42
N ILE A 75 18.47 11.13 -5.19
CA ILE A 75 17.15 10.64 -4.81
C ILE A 75 16.04 11.43 -5.48
N GLY A 76 15.19 10.74 -6.20
CA GLY A 76 13.97 11.27 -6.76
C GLY A 76 12.76 10.71 -6.01
N ALA A 77 11.79 11.57 -5.70
CA ALA A 77 10.65 11.16 -4.91
C ALA A 77 9.32 11.67 -5.47
N LEU A 78 8.31 10.82 -5.42
CA LEU A 78 6.90 11.17 -5.56
C LEU A 78 6.23 10.95 -4.20
N LEU A 79 5.93 12.02 -3.47
CA LEU A 79 5.17 11.96 -2.21
C LEU A 79 3.72 12.40 -2.40
N GLU A 80 3.48 13.32 -3.34
CA GLU A 80 2.15 13.83 -3.62
C GLU A 80 2.01 14.20 -5.10
N ALA A 81 1.15 13.49 -5.82
CA ALA A 81 0.92 13.72 -7.26
C ALA A 81 0.31 15.10 -7.57
N LYS A 82 -0.37 15.71 -6.60
CA LYS A 82 -1.01 17.03 -6.75
C LYS A 82 -0.07 18.21 -6.48
N ALA A 83 1.18 17.98 -6.12
CA ALA A 83 2.16 19.04 -5.82
C ALA A 83 2.62 19.84 -7.05
N VAL A 84 1.86 19.79 -8.15
CA VAL A 84 2.13 20.52 -9.40
C VAL A 84 1.31 21.78 -9.47
N HIS A 85 1.95 22.93 -9.78
CA HIS A 85 1.23 24.19 -9.94
C HIS A 85 0.22 24.11 -11.11
N PRO A 86 -1.09 24.31 -10.87
CA PRO A 86 -2.15 24.01 -11.83
C PRO A 86 -2.10 24.85 -13.11
N GLY A 87 -1.49 26.02 -13.06
CA GLY A 87 -1.33 26.94 -14.19
C GLY A 87 -0.16 26.61 -15.13
N ARG A 88 0.80 25.77 -14.69
CA ARG A 88 1.95 25.38 -15.54
C ARG A 88 1.56 24.24 -16.47
N THR A 89 2.20 24.20 -17.65
CA THR A 89 2.16 23.00 -18.48
C THR A 89 3.04 21.90 -17.88
N ALA A 90 2.85 20.64 -18.29
CA ALA A 90 3.71 19.54 -17.84
C ALA A 90 5.17 19.81 -18.16
N ARG A 91 5.44 20.28 -19.39
CA ARG A 91 6.80 20.61 -19.84
C ARG A 91 7.41 21.76 -19.05
N ASP A 92 6.64 22.84 -18.80
CA ASP A 92 7.16 24.00 -18.08
C ASP A 92 7.41 23.66 -16.60
N HIS A 93 6.59 22.78 -16.01
CA HIS A 93 6.81 22.29 -14.65
C HIS A 93 8.14 21.55 -14.54
N LEU A 94 8.39 20.59 -15.44
CA LEU A 94 9.65 19.83 -15.46
C LEU A 94 10.84 20.71 -15.84
N LEU A 95 10.67 21.64 -16.78
CA LEU A 95 11.72 22.57 -17.18
C LEU A 95 12.14 23.49 -16.00
N TRP A 96 11.17 23.97 -15.23
CA TRP A 96 11.45 24.76 -14.03
C TRP A 96 12.26 23.94 -13.00
N LEU A 97 11.87 22.68 -12.76
CA LEU A 97 12.63 21.78 -11.87
C LEU A 97 14.04 21.51 -12.42
N ALA A 98 14.16 21.27 -13.72
CA ALA A 98 15.44 21.00 -14.35
C ALA A 98 16.39 22.22 -14.22
N GLN A 99 15.91 23.43 -14.52
CA GLN A 99 16.68 24.67 -14.40
C GLN A 99 17.11 24.94 -12.95
N SER A 100 16.20 24.74 -11.98
CA SER A 100 16.50 24.94 -10.56
C SER A 100 17.59 24.00 -10.02
N ASN A 101 17.78 22.84 -10.68
CA ASN A 101 18.70 21.79 -10.26
C ASN A 101 19.85 21.54 -11.25
N ARG A 102 20.09 22.45 -12.18
CA ARG A 102 21.17 22.36 -13.20
C ARG A 102 21.10 21.09 -14.04
N ILE A 103 19.88 20.61 -14.31
CA ILE A 103 19.60 19.44 -15.14
C ILE A 103 19.41 19.93 -16.60
N PRO A 104 20.02 19.29 -17.60
CA PRO A 104 19.87 19.70 -18.99
C PRO A 104 18.42 19.62 -19.49
N ALA A 105 17.95 20.62 -20.24
CA ALA A 105 16.57 20.70 -20.74
C ALA A 105 16.13 19.47 -21.57
N ARG A 106 17.08 18.81 -22.28
CA ARG A 106 16.81 17.56 -23.02
C ARG A 106 16.20 16.48 -22.15
N ARG A 107 16.58 16.43 -20.86
CA ARG A 107 16.09 15.44 -19.92
C ARG A 107 14.57 15.56 -19.68
N VAL A 108 14.02 16.76 -19.84
CA VAL A 108 12.57 17.00 -19.74
C VAL A 108 11.81 16.22 -20.82
N ASP A 109 12.28 16.26 -22.05
CA ASP A 109 11.63 15.56 -23.16
C ASP A 109 11.79 14.03 -23.02
N GLU A 110 12.94 13.56 -22.52
CA GLU A 110 13.21 12.15 -22.22
C GLU A 110 12.24 11.60 -21.16
N VAL A 111 12.06 12.29 -20.01
CA VAL A 111 11.15 11.80 -18.96
C VAL A 111 9.69 11.93 -19.35
N LEU A 112 9.30 12.95 -20.15
CA LEU A 112 7.94 13.04 -20.71
C LEU A 112 7.62 11.86 -21.62
N ALA A 113 8.59 11.44 -22.44
CA ALA A 113 8.45 10.26 -23.30
C ALA A 113 8.34 8.98 -22.45
N LEU A 114 9.21 8.84 -21.43
CA LEU A 114 9.24 7.69 -20.53
C LEU A 114 7.89 7.44 -19.84
N VAL A 115 7.20 8.51 -19.41
CA VAL A 115 5.91 8.42 -18.73
C VAL A 115 4.69 8.53 -19.66
N GLY A 116 4.91 8.64 -20.98
CA GLY A 116 3.85 8.71 -21.98
C GLY A 116 3.08 10.04 -22.02
N LEU A 117 3.68 11.14 -21.55
CA LEU A 117 3.04 12.47 -21.51
C LEU A 117 3.45 13.40 -22.66
N THR A 118 4.27 12.94 -23.61
CA THR A 118 4.70 13.74 -24.77
C THR A 118 3.54 14.39 -25.54
N PRO A 119 2.42 13.69 -25.87
CA PRO A 119 1.31 14.29 -26.62
C PRO A 119 0.60 15.43 -25.87
N VAL A 120 0.70 15.45 -24.53
CA VAL A 120 0.04 16.42 -23.66
C VAL A 120 1.03 17.34 -22.93
N ALA A 121 2.30 17.33 -23.30
CA ALA A 121 3.38 18.06 -22.65
C ALA A 121 3.08 19.58 -22.49
N ARG A 122 2.37 20.17 -23.46
CA ARG A 122 1.97 21.59 -23.47
C ARG A 122 0.61 21.86 -22.81
N LYS A 123 -0.11 20.84 -22.36
CA LYS A 123 -1.38 20.99 -21.64
C LYS A 123 -1.10 21.40 -20.19
N ARG A 124 -1.92 22.35 -19.66
CA ARG A 124 -1.80 22.79 -18.27
C ARG A 124 -2.21 21.68 -17.30
N ALA A 125 -1.49 21.54 -16.18
CA ALA A 125 -1.69 20.48 -15.18
C ALA A 125 -3.12 20.48 -14.58
N ARG A 126 -3.80 21.64 -14.48
CA ARG A 126 -5.21 21.70 -14.02
C ARG A 126 -6.17 20.85 -14.85
N GLY A 127 -5.82 20.55 -16.09
CA GLY A 127 -6.65 19.75 -17.00
C GLY A 127 -6.23 18.29 -17.07
N PHE A 128 -5.35 17.84 -16.17
CA PHE A 128 -4.90 16.46 -16.10
C PHE A 128 -5.89 15.58 -15.33
N SER A 129 -6.06 14.34 -15.79
CA SER A 129 -6.66 13.30 -14.96
C SER A 129 -5.75 12.98 -13.78
N LEU A 130 -6.28 12.26 -12.78
CA LEU A 130 -5.47 11.82 -11.63
C LEU A 130 -4.26 11.00 -12.10
N GLY A 131 -4.46 10.04 -13.03
CA GLY A 131 -3.39 9.23 -13.59
C GLY A 131 -2.35 10.04 -14.39
N MET A 132 -2.78 11.08 -15.13
CA MET A 132 -1.83 11.99 -15.79
C MET A 132 -1.01 12.79 -14.78
N GLY A 133 -1.63 13.23 -13.67
CA GLY A 133 -0.94 13.90 -12.56
C GLY A 133 0.10 12.97 -11.92
N GLN A 134 -0.28 11.71 -11.68
CA GLN A 134 0.60 10.68 -11.14
C GLN A 134 1.83 10.46 -12.05
N ARG A 135 1.59 10.28 -13.35
CA ARG A 135 2.69 10.14 -14.35
C ARG A 135 3.61 11.36 -14.39
N LEU A 136 3.07 12.58 -14.24
CA LEU A 136 3.89 13.79 -14.16
C LEU A 136 4.72 13.86 -12.89
N GLY A 137 4.17 13.43 -11.76
CA GLY A 137 4.91 13.31 -10.49
C GLY A 137 6.06 12.30 -10.59
N ILE A 138 5.82 11.14 -11.23
CA ILE A 138 6.86 10.15 -11.53
C ILE A 138 7.93 10.73 -12.45
N ALA A 139 7.56 11.49 -13.50
CA ALA A 139 8.50 12.19 -14.37
C ALA A 139 9.37 13.17 -13.58
N SER A 140 8.79 13.90 -12.62
CA SER A 140 9.52 14.82 -11.75
C SER A 140 10.54 14.07 -10.87
N ALA A 141 10.16 12.93 -10.32
CA ALA A 141 11.04 12.09 -9.53
C ALA A 141 12.21 11.53 -10.34
N LEU A 142 12.00 11.20 -11.64
CA LEU A 142 13.01 10.62 -12.51
C LEU A 142 13.85 11.68 -13.28
N LEU A 143 13.56 12.97 -13.10
CA LEU A 143 14.16 14.04 -13.89
C LEU A 143 15.68 14.12 -13.75
N GLY A 144 16.18 13.96 -12.51
CA GLY A 144 17.61 13.99 -12.18
C GLY A 144 18.38 12.73 -12.53
N ASP A 145 17.71 11.69 -13.05
CA ASP A 145 18.27 10.35 -13.25
C ASP A 145 18.84 9.73 -11.96
N PRO A 146 18.05 9.70 -10.88
CA PRO A 146 18.55 9.41 -9.55
C PRO A 146 18.93 7.94 -9.36
N GLU A 147 19.90 7.68 -8.46
CA GLU A 147 20.28 6.33 -8.03
C GLU A 147 19.24 5.70 -7.09
N ILE A 148 18.45 6.52 -6.42
CA ILE A 148 17.39 6.12 -5.50
C ILE A 148 16.09 6.73 -5.94
N VAL A 149 15.02 5.93 -6.02
CA VAL A 149 13.66 6.42 -6.27
C VAL A 149 12.72 6.03 -5.13
N MET A 150 11.89 6.96 -4.74
CA MET A 150 10.87 6.79 -3.71
C MET A 150 9.50 7.15 -4.25
N PHE A 151 8.54 6.24 -4.13
CA PHE A 151 7.17 6.45 -4.57
C PHE A 151 6.18 6.19 -3.43
N ASP A 152 5.43 7.23 -3.04
CA ASP A 152 4.36 7.10 -2.05
C ASP A 152 3.04 6.83 -2.78
N GLU A 153 2.48 5.63 -2.61
CA GLU A 153 1.22 5.17 -3.20
C GLU A 153 1.13 5.42 -4.74
N PRO A 154 2.12 5.01 -5.55
CA PRO A 154 2.21 5.42 -6.95
C PRO A 154 1.11 4.86 -7.86
N VAL A 155 0.42 3.81 -7.43
CA VAL A 155 -0.67 3.16 -8.20
C VAL A 155 -2.00 3.90 -8.07
N ASN A 156 -2.14 4.78 -7.07
CA ASN A 156 -3.40 5.48 -6.82
C ASN A 156 -3.84 6.33 -8.02
N GLY A 157 -5.03 6.04 -8.52
CA GLY A 157 -5.64 6.77 -9.64
C GLY A 157 -5.10 6.42 -11.02
N LEU A 158 -4.30 5.37 -11.12
CA LEU A 158 -3.93 4.75 -12.38
C LEU A 158 -4.98 3.71 -12.80
N ASP A 159 -5.18 3.57 -14.10
CA ASP A 159 -5.92 2.47 -14.69
C ASP A 159 -5.08 1.18 -14.68
N PRO A 160 -5.66 0.00 -14.97
CA PRO A 160 -4.93 -1.27 -14.96
C PRO A 160 -3.67 -1.28 -15.82
N GLU A 161 -3.69 -0.61 -16.97
CA GLU A 161 -2.53 -0.46 -17.86
C GLU A 161 -1.44 0.40 -17.19
N GLY A 162 -1.84 1.48 -16.53
CA GLY A 162 -0.94 2.36 -15.76
C GLY A 162 -0.31 1.64 -14.57
N ILE A 163 -1.05 0.79 -13.88
CA ILE A 163 -0.52 -0.04 -12.78
C ILE A 163 0.53 -1.01 -13.31
N LEU A 164 0.25 -1.70 -14.41
CA LEU A 164 1.21 -2.60 -15.04
C LEU A 164 2.46 -1.85 -15.51
N TRP A 165 2.28 -0.66 -16.09
CA TRP A 165 3.38 0.19 -16.56
C TRP A 165 4.31 0.61 -15.39
N ILE A 166 3.76 1.13 -14.27
CA ILE A 166 4.58 1.57 -13.12
C ILE A 166 5.29 0.40 -12.44
N ARG A 167 4.64 -0.76 -12.34
CA ARG A 167 5.27 -1.99 -11.84
C ARG A 167 6.50 -2.37 -12.67
N ASN A 168 6.35 -2.40 -14.00
CA ASN A 168 7.44 -2.73 -14.91
C ASN A 168 8.55 -1.67 -14.86
N LEU A 169 8.20 -0.39 -14.67
CA LEU A 169 9.16 0.69 -14.49
C LEU A 169 10.00 0.47 -13.22
N MET A 170 9.36 0.20 -12.07
CA MET A 170 10.06 -0.05 -10.80
C MET A 170 11.00 -1.25 -10.89
N LYS A 171 10.53 -2.37 -11.47
CA LYS A 171 11.38 -3.56 -11.68
C LYS A 171 12.57 -3.30 -12.59
N ARG A 172 12.37 -2.54 -13.66
CA ARG A 172 13.47 -2.14 -14.57
C ARG A 172 14.50 -1.26 -13.87
N LEU A 173 14.05 -0.24 -13.10
CA LEU A 173 14.94 0.63 -12.32
C LEU A 173 15.78 -0.17 -11.30
N ALA A 174 15.15 -1.13 -10.62
CA ALA A 174 15.86 -2.04 -9.71
C ALA A 174 16.87 -2.93 -10.45
N ALA A 175 16.49 -3.50 -11.61
CA ALA A 175 17.39 -4.30 -12.44
C ALA A 175 18.58 -3.49 -13.01
N GLU A 176 18.43 -2.15 -13.18
CA GLU A 176 19.54 -1.23 -13.49
C GLU A 176 20.46 -0.99 -12.29
N GLY A 177 20.18 -1.58 -11.12
CA GLY A 177 20.96 -1.43 -9.89
C GLY A 177 20.52 -0.25 -9.00
N ARG A 178 19.40 0.41 -9.29
CA ARG A 178 18.90 1.51 -8.46
C ARG A 178 18.21 0.98 -7.19
N THR A 179 18.19 1.80 -6.17
CA THR A 179 17.39 1.55 -4.95
C THR A 179 15.96 2.03 -5.19
N VAL A 180 14.98 1.15 -5.04
CA VAL A 180 13.55 1.50 -5.23
C VAL A 180 12.80 1.26 -3.93
N LEU A 181 12.20 2.33 -3.37
CA LEU A 181 11.31 2.28 -2.22
C LEU A 181 9.90 2.68 -2.65
N VAL A 182 8.94 1.80 -2.47
CA VAL A 182 7.54 2.06 -2.82
C VAL A 182 6.64 1.81 -1.63
N SER A 183 5.83 2.82 -1.26
CA SER A 183 4.80 2.61 -0.24
C SER A 183 3.51 2.07 -0.85
N SER A 184 2.81 1.24 -0.09
CA SER A 184 1.45 0.81 -0.40
C SER A 184 0.70 0.42 0.87
N HIS A 185 -0.61 0.41 0.79
CA HIS A 185 -1.51 -0.23 1.75
C HIS A 185 -2.13 -1.53 1.18
N LEU A 186 -1.83 -1.88 -0.09
CA LEU A 186 -2.35 -3.06 -0.79
C LEU A 186 -1.27 -4.15 -0.86
N MET A 187 -1.51 -5.26 -0.15
CA MET A 187 -0.58 -6.40 -0.14
C MET A 187 -0.50 -7.08 -1.50
N SER A 188 -1.63 -7.23 -2.21
CA SER A 188 -1.70 -7.84 -3.55
C SER A 188 -0.78 -7.15 -4.57
N GLU A 189 -0.71 -5.83 -4.54
CA GLU A 189 0.20 -5.08 -5.41
C GLU A 189 1.66 -5.32 -5.04
N MET A 190 1.97 -5.37 -3.74
CA MET A 190 3.34 -5.60 -3.27
C MET A 190 3.81 -7.02 -3.54
N ALA A 191 2.94 -8.02 -3.38
CA ALA A 191 3.26 -9.42 -3.65
C ALA A 191 3.82 -9.69 -5.06
N VAL A 192 3.35 -8.91 -6.05
CA VAL A 192 3.78 -9.05 -7.45
C VAL A 192 4.85 -8.04 -7.88
N THR A 193 5.14 -7.05 -7.04
CA THR A 193 6.05 -5.93 -7.39
C THR A 193 7.34 -5.95 -6.58
N ALA A 194 7.25 -6.17 -5.26
CA ALA A 194 8.38 -6.04 -4.35
C ALA A 194 9.20 -7.33 -4.25
N ASP A 195 10.51 -7.17 -4.14
CA ASP A 195 11.48 -8.25 -3.87
C ASP A 195 11.74 -8.35 -2.35
N HIS A 196 11.64 -7.23 -1.64
CA HIS A 196 11.85 -7.09 -0.21
C HIS A 196 10.67 -6.34 0.42
N LEU A 197 10.30 -6.70 1.63
CA LEU A 197 9.14 -6.14 2.32
C LEU A 197 9.53 -5.56 3.68
N VAL A 198 9.12 -4.32 3.91
CA VAL A 198 9.16 -3.65 5.21
C VAL A 198 7.73 -3.34 5.61
N VAL A 199 7.24 -3.95 6.69
CA VAL A 199 5.87 -3.75 7.19
C VAL A 199 5.91 -2.91 8.46
N ILE A 200 5.09 -1.87 8.51
CA ILE A 200 4.95 -1.04 9.71
C ILE A 200 3.50 -0.96 10.19
N GLY A 201 3.35 -0.81 11.51
CA GLY A 201 2.08 -0.55 12.16
C GLY A 201 2.24 0.38 13.36
N ARG A 202 1.41 1.40 13.47
CA ARG A 202 1.51 2.44 14.53
C ARG A 202 2.93 3.01 14.72
N GLY A 203 3.61 3.26 13.61
CA GLY A 203 4.96 3.82 13.61
C GLY A 203 6.07 2.84 13.94
N ARG A 204 5.80 1.55 14.17
CA ARG A 204 6.77 0.52 14.54
C ARG A 204 6.99 -0.48 13.42
N LEU A 205 8.19 -1.03 13.36
CA LEU A 205 8.54 -2.12 12.47
C LEU A 205 7.86 -3.41 12.92
N LEU A 206 7.13 -4.05 12.00
CA LEU A 206 6.47 -5.34 12.21
C LEU A 206 7.21 -6.48 11.47
N ALA A 207 7.70 -6.20 10.26
CA ALA A 207 8.49 -7.15 9.49
C ALA A 207 9.50 -6.42 8.59
N ASP A 208 10.66 -7.04 8.35
CA ASP A 208 11.73 -6.60 7.46
C ASP A 208 12.41 -7.84 6.89
N LEU A 209 11.96 -8.31 5.69
CA LEU A 209 12.40 -9.57 5.11
C LEU A 209 12.14 -9.67 3.59
N PRO A 210 12.83 -10.55 2.87
CA PRO A 210 12.57 -10.84 1.46
C PRO A 210 11.12 -11.32 1.23
N MET A 211 10.50 -10.91 0.12
CA MET A 211 9.13 -11.29 -0.24
C MET A 211 8.92 -12.81 -0.28
N PRO A 212 9.82 -13.64 -0.85
CA PRO A 212 9.65 -15.09 -0.82
C PRO A 212 9.61 -15.67 0.60
N GLU A 213 10.35 -15.07 1.53
CA GLU A 213 10.34 -15.48 2.93
C GLU A 213 9.05 -15.07 3.64
N PHE A 214 8.55 -13.86 3.35
CA PHE A 214 7.24 -13.43 3.85
C PHE A 214 6.13 -14.37 3.38
N ILE A 215 6.11 -14.71 2.10
CA ILE A 215 5.18 -15.67 1.52
C ILE A 215 5.28 -17.01 2.26
N ARG A 216 6.48 -17.60 2.36
CA ARG A 216 6.70 -18.89 3.03
C ARG A 216 6.26 -18.91 4.50
N ARG A 217 6.54 -17.82 5.26
CA ARG A 217 6.17 -17.73 6.68
C ARG A 217 4.67 -17.57 6.91
N ASN A 218 3.98 -16.99 5.94
CA ASN A 218 2.58 -16.62 6.07
C ASN A 218 1.64 -17.45 5.17
N SER A 219 2.17 -18.23 4.22
CA SER A 219 1.40 -19.19 3.44
C SER A 219 1.16 -20.44 4.29
N ARG A 220 0.18 -20.41 5.16
CA ARG A 220 -0.40 -21.63 5.67
C ARG A 220 -1.22 -22.20 4.52
N SER A 221 -0.80 -23.34 3.95
CA SER A 221 -1.63 -24.08 3.05
C SER A 221 -2.62 -24.88 3.89
N ALA A 222 -3.89 -24.72 3.63
CA ALA A 222 -4.91 -25.60 4.16
C ALA A 222 -5.61 -26.30 2.98
N VAL A 223 -6.01 -27.53 3.17
CA VAL A 223 -6.87 -28.22 2.20
C VAL A 223 -8.29 -28.07 2.67
N ARG A 224 -9.11 -27.39 1.88
CA ARG A 224 -10.53 -27.24 2.13
C ARG A 224 -11.28 -28.45 1.59
N LEU A 225 -12.13 -28.97 2.45
CA LEU A 225 -12.90 -30.18 2.25
C LEU A 225 -14.38 -29.89 2.44
N ARG A 226 -15.22 -30.39 1.54
CA ARG A 226 -16.65 -30.40 1.72
C ARG A 226 -17.24 -31.75 1.24
N SER A 227 -18.11 -32.34 2.06
CA SER A 227 -18.74 -33.60 1.79
C SER A 227 -20.25 -33.50 2.06
N PRO A 228 -21.10 -34.19 1.30
CA PRO A 228 -22.52 -34.35 1.64
C PRO A 228 -22.70 -35.24 2.89
N GLU A 229 -21.67 -36.01 3.28
CA GLU A 229 -21.64 -36.88 4.45
C GLU A 229 -20.55 -36.42 5.43
N PRO A 230 -20.76 -35.32 6.20
CA PRO A 230 -19.72 -34.74 7.02
C PRO A 230 -19.22 -35.68 8.13
N GLU A 231 -20.06 -36.52 8.69
CA GLU A 231 -19.68 -37.48 9.71
C GLU A 231 -18.63 -38.48 9.19
N ARG A 232 -18.85 -39.07 8.01
CA ARG A 232 -17.88 -39.98 7.38
C ARG A 232 -16.56 -39.32 7.04
N LEU A 233 -16.61 -38.03 6.62
CA LEU A 233 -15.41 -37.26 6.36
C LEU A 233 -14.60 -37.04 7.66
N LEU A 234 -15.27 -36.69 8.77
CA LEU A 234 -14.63 -36.45 10.07
C LEU A 234 -14.06 -37.75 10.64
N ASP A 235 -14.77 -38.89 10.51
CA ASP A 235 -14.26 -40.17 10.94
C ASP A 235 -12.97 -40.54 10.19
N ALA A 236 -12.94 -40.38 8.87
CA ALA A 236 -11.76 -40.66 8.06
C ALA A 236 -10.56 -39.74 8.44
N LEU A 237 -10.81 -38.46 8.76
CA LEU A 237 -9.78 -37.54 9.25
C LEU A 237 -9.27 -37.95 10.63
N ALA A 238 -10.16 -38.36 11.54
CA ALA A 238 -9.82 -38.81 12.89
C ALA A 238 -8.99 -40.07 12.87
N GLU A 239 -9.39 -41.09 12.07
CA GLU A 239 -8.61 -42.34 11.89
C GLU A 239 -7.22 -42.09 11.33
N ALA A 240 -7.07 -41.09 10.44
CA ALA A 240 -5.77 -40.69 9.89
C ALA A 240 -4.95 -39.78 10.83
N GLY A 241 -5.49 -39.40 12.02
CA GLY A 241 -4.85 -38.49 12.96
C GLY A 241 -4.65 -37.07 12.44
N LEU A 242 -5.47 -36.62 11.48
CA LEU A 242 -5.36 -35.31 10.86
C LEU A 242 -6.17 -34.27 11.62
N ARG A 243 -5.51 -33.17 11.98
CA ARG A 243 -6.18 -32.03 12.62
C ARG A 243 -6.95 -31.24 11.56
N HIS A 244 -8.15 -30.86 11.89
CA HIS A 244 -9.00 -30.05 11.04
C HIS A 244 -9.70 -28.96 11.85
N GLU A 245 -10.06 -27.87 11.17
CA GLU A 245 -10.84 -26.77 11.71
C GLU A 245 -12.14 -26.62 10.91
N PRO A 246 -13.28 -26.27 11.53
CA PRO A 246 -14.50 -25.97 10.78
C PRO A 246 -14.31 -24.69 9.97
N GLY A 247 -14.59 -24.76 8.68
CA GLY A 247 -14.58 -23.64 7.76
C GLY A 247 -15.99 -23.06 7.53
N PRO A 248 -16.11 -21.97 6.76
CA PRO A 248 -17.41 -21.43 6.36
C PRO A 248 -18.20 -22.45 5.51
N ASP A 249 -19.51 -22.29 5.48
CA ASP A 249 -20.42 -23.06 4.62
C ASP A 249 -20.37 -24.59 4.83
N GLY A 250 -20.10 -25.06 6.06
CA GLY A 250 -20.02 -26.49 6.36
C GLY A 250 -18.82 -27.20 5.75
N SER A 251 -17.80 -26.47 5.37
CA SER A 251 -16.49 -27.01 4.97
C SER A 251 -15.60 -27.31 6.18
N TYR A 252 -14.53 -28.06 5.97
CA TYR A 252 -13.47 -28.33 6.95
C TYR A 252 -12.12 -27.98 6.31
N GLU A 253 -11.18 -27.49 7.11
CA GLU A 253 -9.84 -27.13 6.67
C GLU A 253 -8.80 -27.99 7.38
N VAL A 254 -7.98 -28.68 6.60
CA VAL A 254 -6.82 -29.44 7.11
C VAL A 254 -5.56 -28.61 6.87
N VAL A 255 -4.99 -28.05 7.96
CA VAL A 255 -3.79 -27.21 7.89
C VAL A 255 -2.59 -28.10 7.53
N ASP A 256 -1.75 -27.56 6.62
CA ASP A 256 -0.57 -28.25 6.06
C ASP A 256 -0.89 -29.63 5.44
N GLY A 257 -2.14 -29.84 4.98
CA GLY A 257 -2.57 -31.05 4.33
C GLY A 257 -1.98 -31.23 2.94
N ASP A 258 -1.54 -32.45 2.62
CA ASP A 258 -1.21 -32.85 1.25
C ASP A 258 -2.52 -33.24 0.53
N ILE A 259 -2.88 -32.47 -0.50
CA ILE A 259 -4.13 -32.67 -1.26
C ILE A 259 -4.19 -34.05 -1.93
N ALA A 260 -3.07 -34.58 -2.44
CA ALA A 260 -3.01 -35.88 -3.07
C ALA A 260 -3.21 -37.02 -2.05
N ARG A 261 -2.56 -36.90 -0.88
CA ARG A 261 -2.73 -37.84 0.23
C ARG A 261 -4.15 -37.84 0.76
N LEU A 262 -4.75 -36.65 0.93
CA LEU A 262 -6.14 -36.52 1.38
C LEU A 262 -7.12 -37.10 0.37
N GLY A 263 -6.92 -36.83 -0.93
CA GLY A 263 -7.75 -37.43 -2.01
C GLY A 263 -7.70 -38.97 -2.00
N GLY A 264 -6.50 -39.55 -1.82
CA GLY A 264 -6.33 -41.00 -1.69
C GLY A 264 -6.99 -41.54 -0.43
N LEU A 265 -6.89 -40.87 0.72
CA LEU A 265 -7.54 -41.25 1.97
C LEU A 265 -9.05 -41.33 1.82
N PHE A 266 -9.68 -40.30 1.26
CA PHE A 266 -11.14 -40.25 1.09
C PHE A 266 -11.63 -41.25 0.05
N ALA A 267 -10.88 -41.45 -1.04
CA ALA A 267 -11.22 -42.48 -2.02
C ALA A 267 -11.17 -43.89 -1.40
N ALA A 268 -10.17 -44.22 -0.59
CA ALA A 268 -10.04 -45.51 0.09
C ALA A 268 -11.16 -45.74 1.10
N ASN A 269 -11.70 -44.71 1.74
CA ASN A 269 -12.80 -44.78 2.72
C ASN A 269 -14.18 -44.57 2.10
N GLY A 270 -14.28 -44.46 0.76
CA GLY A 270 -15.55 -44.29 0.05
C GLY A 270 -16.27 -42.97 0.41
N VAL A 271 -15.55 -41.95 0.82
CA VAL A 271 -16.10 -40.63 1.16
C VAL A 271 -16.31 -39.82 -0.12
N VAL A 272 -17.53 -39.40 -0.35
CA VAL A 272 -17.88 -38.51 -1.48
C VAL A 272 -17.47 -37.08 -1.13
N LEU A 273 -16.71 -36.41 -1.99
CA LEU A 273 -16.30 -35.02 -1.82
C LEU A 273 -17.03 -34.12 -2.83
N HIS A 274 -17.61 -33.04 -2.34
CA HIS A 274 -18.06 -31.90 -3.15
C HIS A 274 -16.95 -30.91 -3.42
N GLU A 275 -15.96 -30.83 -2.51
CA GLU A 275 -14.82 -29.95 -2.64
C GLU A 275 -13.56 -30.58 -2.01
N LEU A 276 -12.46 -30.52 -2.75
CA LEU A 276 -11.12 -30.84 -2.30
C LEU A 276 -10.20 -29.82 -2.98
N SER A 277 -9.91 -28.72 -2.29
CA SER A 277 -9.17 -27.60 -2.86
C SER A 277 -8.04 -27.14 -1.93
N LEU A 278 -6.88 -26.82 -2.53
CA LEU A 278 -5.78 -26.23 -1.79
C LEU A 278 -6.11 -24.74 -1.57
N GLN A 279 -6.33 -24.36 -0.32
CA GLN A 279 -6.45 -22.97 0.08
C GLN A 279 -5.06 -22.49 0.51
N GLN A 280 -4.52 -21.52 -0.19
CA GLN A 280 -3.37 -20.78 0.29
C GLN A 280 -3.92 -19.60 1.09
N ALA A 281 -3.47 -19.42 2.35
CA ALA A 281 -3.80 -18.23 3.10
C ALA A 281 -3.41 -17.01 2.26
N SER A 282 -4.33 -16.08 2.09
CA SER A 282 -4.04 -14.90 1.29
C SER A 282 -2.97 -14.07 2.01
N LEU A 283 -2.03 -13.50 1.26
CA LEU A 283 -1.02 -12.62 1.82
C LEU A 283 -1.68 -11.39 2.46
N GLU A 284 -2.88 -11.03 1.99
CA GLU A 284 -3.71 -9.99 2.58
C GLU A 284 -4.19 -10.37 3.98
N GLU A 285 -4.63 -11.61 4.20
CA GLU A 285 -5.03 -12.08 5.54
C GLU A 285 -3.85 -12.11 6.50
N ALA A 286 -2.67 -12.52 6.04
CA ALA A 286 -1.44 -12.48 6.81
C ALA A 286 -1.08 -11.05 7.21
N PHE A 287 -1.16 -10.11 6.26
CA PHE A 287 -0.93 -8.70 6.50
C PHE A 287 -1.97 -8.12 7.46
N LEU A 288 -3.27 -8.41 7.26
CA LEU A 288 -4.35 -7.95 8.14
C LEU A 288 -4.17 -8.47 9.57
N ARG A 289 -3.82 -9.75 9.76
CA ARG A 289 -3.50 -10.31 11.09
C ARG A 289 -2.32 -9.61 11.73
N MET A 290 -1.24 -9.36 10.99
CA MET A 290 -0.05 -8.68 11.50
C MET A 290 -0.32 -7.22 11.89
N THR A 291 -1.26 -6.57 11.21
CA THR A 291 -1.60 -5.16 11.41
C THR A 291 -2.89 -4.93 12.18
N ALA A 292 -3.61 -5.99 12.60
CA ALA A 292 -4.91 -5.90 13.26
C ALA A 292 -4.93 -4.93 14.46
N ASP A 293 -3.91 -5.02 15.33
CA ASP A 293 -3.77 -4.12 16.48
C ASP A 293 -3.28 -2.72 16.10
N SER A 294 -3.00 -2.49 14.81
CA SER A 294 -2.36 -1.26 14.30
C SER A 294 -3.29 -0.36 13.50
N VAL A 295 -4.56 -0.73 13.31
CA VAL A 295 -5.56 0.07 12.62
C VAL A 295 -6.15 1.11 13.56
N GLU A 296 -6.08 2.41 13.19
CA GLU A 296 -6.62 3.53 14.00
C GLU A 296 -8.15 3.61 13.98
N TYR A 297 -8.79 3.11 12.91
CA TYR A 297 -10.25 3.18 12.73
C TYR A 297 -10.79 1.78 12.41
N HIS A 298 -11.48 1.18 13.38
CA HIS A 298 -12.28 -0.01 13.12
C HIS A 298 -13.65 0.41 12.58
N ALA A 299 -14.06 -0.13 11.44
CA ALA A 299 -15.44 -0.01 10.97
C ALA A 299 -16.33 -0.79 11.94
N GLY A 300 -16.86 -0.13 12.97
CA GLY A 300 -17.66 -0.77 14.02
C GLY A 300 -17.79 0.06 15.30
N ASP A 301 -16.94 1.06 15.50
CA ASP A 301 -17.10 2.03 16.60
C ASP A 301 -18.11 3.13 16.21
N GLY A 302 -19.35 2.72 15.96
CA GLY A 302 -20.49 3.61 16.14
C GLY A 302 -20.58 3.98 17.62
N PRO A 303 -21.13 5.18 17.98
CA PRO A 303 -21.18 5.67 19.35
C PRO A 303 -21.77 4.59 20.27
N GLY A 304 -21.00 4.24 21.30
CA GLY A 304 -21.31 3.17 22.24
C GLY A 304 -22.73 3.27 22.77
N ARG A 305 -23.36 2.13 22.96
CA ARG A 305 -24.57 2.02 23.79
C ARG A 305 -24.16 2.41 25.22
N ASP A 306 -24.78 3.46 25.70
CA ASP A 306 -24.73 3.76 27.13
C ASP A 306 -25.33 2.60 27.91
N ALA A 307 -24.86 2.39 29.14
CA ALA A 307 -25.20 1.28 30.03
C ALA A 307 -26.70 1.16 30.42
N ALA A 308 -27.60 1.88 29.76
CA ALA A 308 -29.03 1.95 30.00
C ALA A 308 -29.93 1.48 28.85
N GLY A 309 -29.36 0.95 27.74
CA GLY A 309 -30.17 0.22 26.72
C GLY A 309 -31.18 1.04 25.90
N ALA A 310 -31.13 2.38 25.92
CA ALA A 310 -32.02 3.21 25.12
C ALA A 310 -31.39 3.61 23.80
N PRO A 311 -32.06 3.51 22.61
CA PRO A 311 -31.55 3.95 21.36
C PRO A 311 -31.52 5.47 21.31
N THR A 312 -30.31 6.07 21.24
CA THR A 312 -30.16 7.49 20.98
C THR A 312 -30.62 7.82 19.57
N ALA A 313 -31.38 8.89 19.46
CA ALA A 313 -32.15 9.33 18.32
C ALA A 313 -31.30 9.62 17.08
N TRP A 314 -31.14 8.64 16.22
CA TRP A 314 -30.90 8.78 14.79
C TRP A 314 -32.00 8.04 14.05
N GLY A 315 -33.15 8.70 13.88
CA GLY A 315 -34.29 8.04 13.25
C GLY A 315 -35.60 8.84 13.23
N ALA A 316 -35.53 10.15 13.06
CA ALA A 316 -36.72 10.93 12.75
C ALA A 316 -36.44 11.88 11.59
N GLY A 317 -36.73 11.41 10.36
CA GLY A 317 -36.62 12.30 9.20
C GLY A 317 -36.73 11.68 7.81
N TRP A 318 -37.10 10.41 7.69
CA TRP A 318 -37.46 9.85 6.39
C TRP A 318 -38.86 9.28 6.41
N LYS A 319 -39.85 10.01 5.85
CA LYS A 319 -41.14 9.47 5.44
C LYS A 319 -41.05 8.99 4.00
N ALA A 320 -41.69 7.88 3.72
CA ALA A 320 -41.63 7.12 2.46
C ALA A 320 -42.53 7.73 1.35
N ASP A 321 -42.67 9.03 1.25
CA ASP A 321 -43.58 9.67 0.28
C ASP A 321 -42.95 10.81 -0.54
N GLY A 322 -41.73 10.68 -0.96
CA GLY A 322 -41.16 11.32 -2.17
C GLY A 322 -41.44 12.82 -2.47
N THR A 323 -41.98 13.64 -1.55
CA THR A 323 -42.32 15.04 -1.84
C THR A 323 -41.40 16.03 -1.11
N ARG A 324 -40.62 16.79 -1.90
CA ARG A 324 -39.87 17.97 -1.46
C ARG A 324 -40.82 19.12 -1.14
N LYS A 325 -40.81 19.62 0.08
CA LYS A 325 -41.36 20.98 0.36
C LYS A 325 -40.24 22.01 0.18
N THR A 326 -40.35 22.82 -0.85
CA THR A 326 -39.61 24.07 -1.02
C THR A 326 -40.16 25.10 -0.07
N THR A 327 -39.37 25.54 0.90
CA THR A 327 -39.70 26.70 1.72
C THR A 327 -39.02 27.94 1.09
N THR A 328 -39.83 28.77 0.44
CA THR A 328 -39.45 30.11 -0.06
C THR A 328 -39.43 31.04 1.14
N THR A 329 -38.26 31.56 1.52
CA THR A 329 -38.14 32.66 2.47
C THR A 329 -38.06 33.95 1.67
N ALA A 330 -39.10 34.79 1.76
CA ALA A 330 -39.14 36.14 1.22
C ALA A 330 -38.20 37.03 2.02
N LEU A 331 -37.27 37.70 1.34
CA LEU A 331 -36.54 38.85 1.87
C LEU A 331 -37.45 40.07 1.77
N GLN A 332 -37.79 40.66 2.91
CA GLN A 332 -38.30 42.03 2.98
C GLN A 332 -37.12 42.99 2.97
N GLU A 333 -37.16 43.89 2.01
CA GLU A 333 -36.41 45.14 1.99
C GLU A 333 -36.99 46.09 3.07
N GLU A 334 -36.12 46.69 3.87
CA GLU A 334 -36.37 48.02 4.48
C GLU A 334 -35.04 48.74 4.76
N ASN A 335 -34.95 49.94 4.10
CA ASN A 335 -34.08 51.10 4.35
C ASN A 335 -32.58 50.99 4.33
#